data_065c1344c02f72939786fad7a1daf905
#
_entry.id   065c1344c02f72939786fad7a1daf905
#
_cell.length_a   1.000
_cell.length_b   1.000
_cell.length_c   1.000
_cell.angle_alpha   90.00
_cell.angle_beta   90.00
_cell.angle_gamma   90.00
#
_symmetry.space_group_name_H-M   'P 1'
#
loop_
_entity.id
_entity.type
_entity.pdbx_description
1 polymer ?
#
loop_
_entity_poly.entity_id
_entity_poly.type
_entity_poly.pdbx_seq_one_letter_code
_entity_poly.pdbx_strand_id
1 'polypeptide(L)'
;MDYQADIIIVGGGIVGCATAYHLTRSGADVLLLERNGIGSGATGRSGGGVRQSARVSEEIPLAMDSVALFPSLSDELGVDIEYVQAGNLRLVETLDYRRPTQVDIARQQSHGLDISWLDSADVLELVPPLRQQNIVGASYCAQDGHCNPFRLVTGFFNKATQGGARVLLNCEVQNIVQTDSGQAIVETPSHTVRAPIVILATGFGSQALCYRIGYDLPLANVRYESMITEPLPPLFQQMFGVASSDLFFRQTCNGGVHFGGGILEEAGQEDTRTTDSNLHLAVAHISRLVTDLEKARLLRTWGGLDPSTPDGMPIIDFLNENVLLASGFCGHGLATGPIVGRYLAQWVLEEARPDALGAFNRDRFDGWLQTKWTPSGSFAAVLATEDTQIAGSDTVGEGIAFMTPPKFEDSDERGGQQKLAINPQMCTGCRMCEVACSIENEQAVSQTQLRIQVVYPSDDFFLPIVCIHCEEMHCLKACKHDAMEVNEHGAVAV
;
A
#
# COMPACT_ATOMS: atom_id res chain seq x y z
N MET A 1 12.12 -0.83 30.90
CA MET A 1 11.00 -1.32 31.74
C MET A 1 10.59 -2.69 31.22
N ASP A 2 10.28 -3.59 32.14
CA ASP A 2 9.81 -4.93 31.77
C ASP A 2 8.29 -4.93 31.71
N TYR A 3 7.74 -5.43 30.59
CA TYR A 3 6.32 -5.64 30.41
C TYR A 3 6.00 -7.12 30.33
N GLN A 4 4.77 -7.47 30.66
CA GLN A 4 4.20 -8.80 30.48
C GLN A 4 2.81 -8.67 29.87
N ALA A 5 2.45 -9.60 29.01
CA ALA A 5 1.14 -9.73 28.37
C ALA A 5 0.83 -11.20 28.11
N ASP A 6 -0.44 -11.51 27.82
CA ASP A 6 -0.79 -12.84 27.31
C ASP A 6 -0.33 -12.98 25.85
N ILE A 7 -0.50 -11.90 25.07
CA ILE A 7 -0.15 -11.87 23.66
C ILE A 7 0.55 -10.55 23.32
N ILE A 8 1.70 -10.64 22.64
CA ILE A 8 2.38 -9.51 22.03
C ILE A 8 2.04 -9.50 20.54
N ILE A 9 1.65 -8.33 20.01
CA ILE A 9 1.50 -8.11 18.56
C ILE A 9 2.60 -7.14 18.14
N VAL A 10 3.38 -7.50 17.14
CA VAL A 10 4.42 -6.66 16.55
C VAL A 10 3.94 -6.15 15.19
N GLY A 11 3.72 -4.83 15.11
CA GLY A 11 3.24 -4.13 13.93
C GLY A 11 1.83 -3.56 14.06
N GLY A 12 1.70 -2.24 13.89
CA GLY A 12 0.45 -1.47 13.97
C GLY A 12 -0.21 -1.23 12.61
N GLY A 13 -0.04 -2.15 11.65
CA GLY A 13 -0.78 -2.19 10.39
C GLY A 13 -2.19 -2.77 10.55
N ILE A 14 -2.90 -2.92 9.42
CA ILE A 14 -4.29 -3.42 9.43
C ILE A 14 -4.39 -4.81 10.06
N VAL A 15 -3.46 -5.72 9.77
CA VAL A 15 -3.45 -7.08 10.33
C VAL A 15 -3.28 -7.03 11.85
N GLY A 16 -2.25 -6.32 12.35
CA GLY A 16 -1.99 -6.24 13.79
C GLY A 16 -3.11 -5.54 14.56
N CYS A 17 -3.66 -4.43 14.04
CA CYS A 17 -4.76 -3.72 14.69
C CYS A 17 -6.06 -4.55 14.70
N ALA A 18 -6.39 -5.25 13.60
CA ALA A 18 -7.54 -6.14 13.56
C ALA A 18 -7.37 -7.33 14.51
N THR A 19 -6.17 -7.91 14.58
CA THR A 19 -5.86 -9.00 15.52
C THR A 19 -6.03 -8.53 16.98
N ALA A 20 -5.46 -7.37 17.32
CA ALA A 20 -5.58 -6.77 18.65
C ALA A 20 -7.05 -6.54 19.04
N TYR A 21 -7.86 -6.04 18.10
CA TYR A 21 -9.29 -5.84 18.29
C TYR A 21 -10.02 -7.15 18.64
N HIS A 22 -9.82 -8.20 17.87
CA HIS A 22 -10.51 -9.47 18.11
C HIS A 22 -10.04 -10.15 19.39
N LEU A 23 -8.75 -10.10 19.73
CA LEU A 23 -8.20 -10.64 20.98
C LEU A 23 -8.73 -9.91 22.22
N THR A 24 -8.74 -8.58 22.20
CA THR A 24 -9.26 -7.80 23.34
C THR A 24 -10.75 -8.00 23.56
N ARG A 25 -11.54 -8.19 22.51
CA ARG A 25 -12.97 -8.57 22.62
C ARG A 25 -13.17 -9.90 23.35
N SER A 26 -12.21 -10.78 23.30
CA SER A 26 -12.23 -12.07 24.02
C SER A 26 -11.61 -11.99 25.42
N GLY A 27 -11.18 -10.78 25.86
CA GLY A 27 -10.65 -10.52 27.19
C GLY A 27 -9.17 -10.81 27.36
N ALA A 28 -8.41 -11.09 26.29
CA ALA A 28 -6.97 -11.30 26.36
C ALA A 28 -6.21 -10.00 26.69
N ASP A 29 -5.16 -10.10 27.51
CA ASP A 29 -4.21 -9.01 27.76
C ASP A 29 -3.24 -8.87 26.58
N VAL A 30 -3.44 -7.84 25.78
CA VAL A 30 -2.70 -7.60 24.53
C VAL A 30 -1.78 -6.42 24.66
N LEU A 31 -0.51 -6.58 24.24
CA LEU A 31 0.44 -5.49 24.06
C LEU A 31 0.84 -5.41 22.58
N LEU A 32 0.51 -4.28 21.94
CA LEU A 32 0.90 -3.98 20.56
C LEU A 32 2.16 -3.10 20.55
N LEU A 33 3.19 -3.54 19.84
CA LEU A 33 4.44 -2.82 19.61
C LEU A 33 4.48 -2.31 18.18
N GLU A 34 4.63 -1.00 17.99
CA GLU A 34 4.73 -0.38 16.66
C GLU A 34 5.98 0.50 16.59
N ARG A 35 6.76 0.29 15.55
CA ARG A 35 8.04 0.97 15.33
C ARG A 35 7.89 2.48 15.10
N ASN A 36 6.81 2.87 14.41
CA ASN A 36 6.53 4.26 14.05
C ASN A 36 5.13 4.66 14.56
N GLY A 37 4.21 4.92 13.64
CA GLY A 37 2.82 5.24 13.91
C GLY A 37 1.86 4.20 13.32
N ILE A 38 0.66 4.15 13.86
CA ILE A 38 -0.38 3.23 13.39
C ILE A 38 -0.67 3.46 11.90
N GLY A 39 -0.64 2.37 11.13
CA GLY A 39 -0.87 2.40 9.69
C GLY A 39 0.26 3.04 8.86
N SER A 40 1.41 3.35 9.43
CA SER A 40 2.51 4.04 8.73
C SER A 40 3.20 3.21 7.63
N GLY A 41 3.05 1.89 7.65
CA GLY A 41 3.58 0.96 6.65
C GLY A 41 2.73 0.87 5.37
N ALA A 42 2.64 -0.34 4.79
CA ALA A 42 1.86 -0.62 3.57
C ALA A 42 0.39 -0.20 3.68
N THR A 43 -0.22 -0.35 4.84
CA THR A 43 -1.63 -0.01 5.10
C THR A 43 -1.96 1.43 4.71
N GLY A 44 -1.24 2.43 5.22
CA GLY A 44 -1.51 3.84 4.93
C GLY A 44 -1.01 4.31 3.56
N ARG A 45 -0.31 3.43 2.83
CA ARG A 45 0.16 3.70 1.46
C ARG A 45 -0.66 2.95 0.41
N SER A 46 -1.64 2.17 0.84
CA SER A 46 -2.49 1.33 0.00
C SER A 46 -3.42 2.14 -0.91
N GLY A 47 -3.74 1.59 -2.08
CA GLY A 47 -4.77 2.08 -2.99
C GLY A 47 -6.19 2.05 -2.43
N GLY A 48 -6.41 1.38 -1.32
CA GLY A 48 -7.72 1.29 -0.67
C GLY A 48 -8.66 0.26 -1.30
N GLY A 49 -8.18 -0.56 -2.23
CA GLY A 49 -9.01 -1.58 -2.89
C GLY A 49 -9.43 -2.69 -1.92
N VAL A 50 -10.71 -3.05 -1.97
CA VAL A 50 -11.33 -4.14 -1.23
C VAL A 50 -11.88 -5.11 -2.26
N ARG A 51 -11.11 -6.16 -2.55
CA ARG A 51 -11.38 -7.08 -3.66
C ARG A 51 -11.31 -8.53 -3.23
N GLN A 52 -12.22 -9.32 -3.72
CA GLN A 52 -12.16 -10.78 -3.75
C GLN A 52 -11.79 -11.29 -5.16
N SER A 53 -11.97 -10.47 -6.19
CA SER A 53 -11.59 -10.78 -7.56
C SER A 53 -10.09 -10.63 -7.83
N ALA A 54 -9.62 -11.23 -8.92
CA ALA A 54 -8.22 -11.23 -9.35
C ALA A 54 -7.27 -11.70 -8.23
N ARG A 55 -7.55 -12.88 -7.69
CA ARG A 55 -6.76 -13.60 -6.69
C ARG A 55 -6.31 -14.95 -7.25
N VAL A 56 -5.23 -15.49 -6.70
CA VAL A 56 -4.91 -16.91 -6.88
C VAL A 56 -6.01 -17.78 -6.24
N SER A 57 -6.19 -18.99 -6.73
CA SER A 57 -7.31 -19.86 -6.37
C SER A 57 -7.46 -20.07 -4.86
N GLU A 58 -6.35 -20.28 -4.18
CA GLU A 58 -6.31 -20.58 -2.74
C GLU A 58 -6.65 -19.35 -1.87
N GLU A 59 -6.43 -18.13 -2.40
CA GLU A 59 -6.74 -16.89 -1.68
C GLU A 59 -8.21 -16.46 -1.84
N ILE A 60 -8.92 -16.93 -2.87
CA ILE A 60 -10.31 -16.51 -3.16
C ILE A 60 -11.23 -16.70 -1.95
N PRO A 61 -11.29 -17.87 -1.28
CA PRO A 61 -12.16 -18.06 -0.13
C PRO A 61 -11.88 -17.07 1.01
N LEU A 62 -10.60 -16.87 1.33
CA LEU A 62 -10.18 -15.90 2.37
C LEU A 62 -10.61 -14.47 1.99
N ALA A 63 -10.46 -14.10 0.72
CA ALA A 63 -10.84 -12.77 0.24
C ALA A 63 -12.37 -12.58 0.24
N MET A 64 -13.14 -13.61 -0.09
CA MET A 64 -14.61 -13.61 0.00
C MET A 64 -15.08 -13.40 1.44
N ASP A 65 -14.52 -14.15 2.40
CA ASP A 65 -14.82 -13.99 3.82
C ASP A 65 -14.51 -12.57 4.30
N SER A 66 -13.41 -11.99 3.81
CA SER A 66 -13.04 -10.63 4.18
C SER A 66 -13.99 -9.60 3.60
N VAL A 67 -14.27 -9.65 2.29
CA VAL A 67 -15.15 -8.68 1.61
C VAL A 67 -16.55 -8.69 2.25
N ALA A 68 -17.04 -9.85 2.69
CA ALA A 68 -18.32 -9.98 3.38
C ALA A 68 -18.39 -9.19 4.71
N LEU A 69 -17.27 -8.85 5.33
CA LEU A 69 -17.23 -8.04 6.57
C LEU A 69 -17.43 -6.55 6.29
N PHE A 70 -16.92 -6.03 5.18
CA PHE A 70 -16.79 -4.60 4.95
C PHE A 70 -18.10 -3.80 5.07
N PRO A 71 -19.27 -4.28 4.60
CA PRO A 71 -20.53 -3.55 4.74
C PRO A 71 -20.90 -3.21 6.19
N SER A 72 -20.48 -4.01 7.17
CA SER A 72 -20.78 -3.80 8.59
C SER A 72 -19.67 -3.10 9.38
N LEU A 73 -18.47 -2.97 8.82
CA LEU A 73 -17.30 -2.49 9.57
C LEU A 73 -17.43 -1.04 10.05
N SER A 74 -18.12 -0.16 9.32
CA SER A 74 -18.34 1.22 9.79
C SER A 74 -19.10 1.26 11.10
N ASP A 75 -20.17 0.48 11.20
CA ASP A 75 -21.00 0.38 12.42
C ASP A 75 -20.23 -0.34 13.54
N GLU A 76 -19.57 -1.45 13.24
CA GLU A 76 -18.81 -2.24 14.21
C GLU A 76 -17.67 -1.43 14.82
N LEU A 77 -16.94 -0.66 14.00
CA LEU A 77 -15.82 0.15 14.44
C LEU A 77 -16.23 1.51 15.00
N GLY A 78 -17.48 1.95 14.74
CA GLY A 78 -17.98 3.25 15.16
C GLY A 78 -17.31 4.43 14.44
N VAL A 79 -16.84 4.19 13.21
CA VAL A 79 -16.23 5.20 12.35
C VAL A 79 -16.58 4.89 10.90
N ASP A 80 -16.99 5.91 10.16
CA ASP A 80 -17.21 5.76 8.72
C ASP A 80 -15.88 5.50 8.02
N ILE A 81 -15.67 4.27 7.53
CA ILE A 81 -14.45 3.86 6.80
C ILE A 81 -14.48 4.27 5.33
N GLU A 82 -15.49 5.05 4.90
CA GLU A 82 -15.70 5.46 3.51
C GLU A 82 -15.73 4.25 2.55
N TYR A 83 -16.41 3.17 2.97
CA TYR A 83 -16.54 1.99 2.13
C TYR A 83 -17.56 2.20 1.03
N VAL A 84 -17.12 1.99 -0.21
CA VAL A 84 -17.93 2.06 -1.42
C VAL A 84 -17.91 0.71 -2.10
N GLN A 85 -19.05 0.01 -2.10
CA GLN A 85 -19.24 -1.26 -2.81
C GLN A 85 -19.89 -0.99 -4.17
N ALA A 86 -19.08 -0.58 -5.14
CA ALA A 86 -19.54 -0.27 -6.49
C ALA A 86 -18.91 -1.20 -7.55
N GLY A 87 -18.23 -2.24 -7.11
CA GLY A 87 -17.56 -3.22 -7.94
C GLY A 87 -16.13 -2.86 -8.30
N ASN A 88 -15.46 -3.87 -8.85
CA ASN A 88 -14.13 -3.76 -9.45
C ASN A 88 -14.19 -4.20 -10.90
N LEU A 89 -13.67 -3.35 -11.80
CA LEU A 89 -13.47 -3.65 -13.20
C LEU A 89 -11.98 -3.90 -13.47
N ARG A 90 -11.65 -5.04 -14.04
CA ARG A 90 -10.33 -5.25 -14.62
C ARG A 90 -10.40 -5.05 -16.12
N LEU A 91 -9.98 -3.87 -16.57
CA LEU A 91 -10.09 -3.44 -17.95
C LEU A 91 -9.18 -4.25 -18.88
N VAL A 92 -9.68 -4.60 -20.03
CA VAL A 92 -8.96 -5.28 -21.11
C VAL A 92 -8.84 -4.32 -22.28
N GLU A 93 -7.61 -3.92 -22.63
CA GLU A 93 -7.32 -2.90 -23.64
C GLU A 93 -7.06 -3.49 -25.03
N THR A 94 -6.64 -4.76 -25.10
CA THR A 94 -6.30 -5.43 -26.36
C THR A 94 -6.95 -6.81 -26.45
N LEU A 95 -7.17 -7.29 -27.67
CA LEU A 95 -7.80 -8.60 -27.92
C LEU A 95 -6.99 -9.77 -27.35
N ASP A 96 -5.68 -9.62 -27.24
CA ASP A 96 -4.79 -10.67 -26.70
C ASP A 96 -5.11 -11.03 -25.26
N TYR A 97 -5.57 -10.06 -24.46
CA TYR A 97 -5.96 -10.28 -23.08
C TYR A 97 -7.43 -10.68 -22.87
N ARG A 98 -8.25 -10.67 -23.94
CA ARG A 98 -9.67 -11.03 -23.82
C ARG A 98 -9.85 -12.49 -23.38
N ARG A 99 -9.25 -13.42 -24.12
CA ARG A 99 -9.38 -14.86 -23.82
C ARG A 99 -8.75 -15.24 -22.47
N PRO A 100 -7.52 -14.83 -22.15
CA PRO A 100 -6.96 -15.08 -20.81
C PRO A 100 -7.86 -14.57 -19.69
N THR A 101 -8.41 -13.36 -19.81
CA THR A 101 -9.32 -12.83 -18.80
C THR A 101 -10.62 -13.64 -18.69
N GLN A 102 -11.17 -14.13 -19.79
CA GLN A 102 -12.37 -14.98 -19.76
C GLN A 102 -12.09 -16.35 -19.12
N VAL A 103 -10.90 -16.92 -19.34
CA VAL A 103 -10.46 -18.16 -18.66
C VAL A 103 -10.32 -17.89 -17.16
N ASP A 104 -9.70 -16.79 -16.76
CA ASP A 104 -9.55 -16.39 -15.37
C ASP A 104 -10.92 -16.16 -14.68
N ILE A 105 -11.89 -15.55 -15.37
CA ILE A 105 -13.27 -15.44 -14.88
C ILE A 105 -13.87 -16.83 -14.58
N ALA A 106 -13.74 -17.78 -15.50
CA ALA A 106 -14.27 -19.13 -15.32
C ALA A 106 -13.60 -19.84 -14.13
N ARG A 107 -12.29 -19.66 -13.95
CA ARG A 107 -11.53 -20.17 -12.78
C ARG A 107 -12.08 -19.57 -11.50
N GLN A 108 -12.23 -18.25 -11.42
CA GLN A 108 -12.75 -17.57 -10.23
C GLN A 108 -14.20 -17.99 -9.94
N GLN A 109 -15.04 -18.16 -10.95
CA GLN A 109 -16.42 -18.66 -10.80
C GLN A 109 -16.44 -20.09 -10.23
N SER A 110 -15.48 -20.96 -10.57
CA SER A 110 -15.39 -22.30 -10.00
C SER A 110 -15.10 -22.32 -8.50
N HIS A 111 -14.58 -21.21 -7.96
CA HIS A 111 -14.42 -20.98 -6.52
C HIS A 111 -15.60 -20.23 -5.87
N GLY A 112 -16.71 -20.07 -6.60
CA GLY A 112 -17.94 -19.46 -6.06
C GLY A 112 -18.02 -17.94 -6.21
N LEU A 113 -17.06 -17.30 -6.93
CA LEU A 113 -17.07 -15.85 -7.10
C LEU A 113 -18.13 -15.42 -8.12
N ASP A 114 -18.93 -14.42 -7.78
CA ASP A 114 -19.85 -13.77 -8.70
C ASP A 114 -19.11 -12.71 -9.52
N ILE A 115 -18.54 -13.14 -10.62
CA ILE A 115 -17.74 -12.34 -11.54
C ILE A 115 -18.18 -12.61 -12.98
N SER A 116 -18.24 -11.60 -13.82
CA SER A 116 -18.69 -11.72 -15.20
C SER A 116 -17.80 -10.95 -16.17
N TRP A 117 -17.92 -11.27 -17.45
CA TRP A 117 -17.37 -10.49 -18.53
C TRP A 117 -18.37 -9.41 -18.95
N LEU A 118 -17.90 -8.16 -19.11
CA LEU A 118 -18.62 -7.06 -19.73
C LEU A 118 -17.94 -6.73 -21.05
N ASP A 119 -18.74 -6.59 -22.12
CA ASP A 119 -18.23 -6.07 -23.39
C ASP A 119 -18.02 -4.55 -23.31
N SER A 120 -17.28 -3.99 -24.26
CA SER A 120 -16.93 -2.55 -24.29
C SER A 120 -18.15 -1.64 -24.11
N ALA A 121 -19.29 -1.98 -24.73
CA ALA A 121 -20.52 -1.19 -24.62
C ALA A 121 -21.06 -1.15 -23.19
N ASP A 122 -21.11 -2.31 -22.51
CA ASP A 122 -21.58 -2.44 -21.13
C ASP A 122 -20.66 -1.71 -20.16
N VAL A 123 -19.33 -1.79 -20.38
CA VAL A 123 -18.33 -1.07 -19.58
C VAL A 123 -18.54 0.44 -19.68
N LEU A 124 -18.82 0.96 -20.88
CA LEU A 124 -19.02 2.41 -21.09
C LEU A 124 -20.38 2.90 -20.61
N GLU A 125 -21.40 2.04 -20.62
CA GLU A 125 -22.68 2.34 -19.99
C GLU A 125 -22.53 2.46 -18.48
N LEU A 126 -21.76 1.56 -17.88
CA LEU A 126 -21.48 1.56 -16.42
C LEU A 126 -20.55 2.72 -16.01
N VAL A 127 -19.58 3.07 -16.87
CA VAL A 127 -18.54 4.08 -16.57
C VAL A 127 -18.31 5.00 -17.79
N PRO A 128 -19.20 5.96 -18.02
CA PRO A 128 -19.15 6.85 -19.18
C PRO A 128 -17.86 7.66 -19.38
N PRO A 129 -17.09 8.03 -18.31
CA PRO A 129 -15.82 8.77 -18.48
C PRO A 129 -14.69 7.97 -19.12
N LEU A 130 -14.82 6.64 -19.28
CA LEU A 130 -13.83 5.82 -19.95
C LEU A 130 -13.84 6.04 -21.48
N ARG A 131 -12.66 5.91 -22.11
CA ARG A 131 -12.51 6.09 -23.57
C ARG A 131 -12.75 4.78 -24.30
N GLN A 132 -13.81 4.74 -25.10
CA GLN A 132 -14.24 3.56 -25.86
C GLN A 132 -13.14 2.92 -26.69
N GLN A 133 -12.34 3.71 -27.40
CA GLN A 133 -11.31 3.22 -28.32
C GLN A 133 -10.19 2.41 -27.67
N ASN A 134 -10.10 2.46 -26.35
CA ASN A 134 -9.03 1.82 -25.58
C ASN A 134 -9.53 0.66 -24.73
N ILE A 135 -10.79 0.22 -24.91
CA ILE A 135 -11.40 -0.80 -24.08
C ILE A 135 -12.09 -1.85 -24.94
N VAL A 136 -11.62 -3.10 -24.85
CA VAL A 136 -12.22 -4.28 -25.46
C VAL A 136 -13.34 -4.86 -24.58
N GLY A 137 -13.20 -4.72 -23.27
CA GLY A 137 -14.13 -5.22 -22.26
C GLY A 137 -13.49 -5.21 -20.90
N ALA A 138 -14.11 -5.88 -19.94
CA ALA A 138 -13.60 -6.03 -18.59
C ALA A 138 -14.12 -7.30 -17.89
N SER A 139 -13.39 -7.82 -16.90
CA SER A 139 -14.03 -8.61 -15.85
C SER A 139 -14.66 -7.67 -14.83
N TYR A 140 -15.83 -8.03 -14.32
CA TYR A 140 -16.57 -7.24 -13.34
C TYR A 140 -17.04 -8.10 -12.17
N CYS A 141 -16.66 -7.69 -10.96
CA CYS A 141 -17.13 -8.26 -9.70
C CYS A 141 -17.86 -7.18 -8.90
N ALA A 142 -19.18 -7.24 -8.86
CA ALA A 142 -20.04 -6.21 -8.26
C ALA A 142 -19.86 -6.07 -6.74
N GLN A 143 -19.46 -7.14 -6.07
CA GLN A 143 -19.29 -7.18 -4.61
C GLN A 143 -17.96 -6.55 -4.14
N ASP A 144 -17.02 -6.33 -5.04
CA ASP A 144 -15.79 -5.62 -4.75
C ASP A 144 -16.04 -4.12 -4.53
N GLY A 145 -15.06 -3.44 -3.96
CA GLY A 145 -15.15 -2.02 -3.70
C GLY A 145 -13.84 -1.41 -3.23
N HIS A 146 -13.95 -0.33 -2.50
CA HIS A 146 -12.79 0.34 -1.92
C HIS A 146 -13.17 1.06 -0.62
N CYS A 147 -12.18 1.39 0.21
CA CYS A 147 -12.36 2.13 1.45
C CYS A 147 -11.23 3.14 1.69
N ASN A 148 -11.34 3.89 2.79
CA ASN A 148 -10.26 4.72 3.30
C ASN A 148 -9.36 3.89 4.23
N PRO A 149 -8.10 3.59 3.84
CA PRO A 149 -7.20 2.74 4.63
C PRO A 149 -6.91 3.28 6.02
N PHE A 150 -6.76 4.61 6.15
CA PHE A 150 -6.47 5.25 7.43
C PHE A 150 -7.64 5.14 8.39
N ARG A 151 -8.86 5.39 7.91
CA ARG A 151 -10.06 5.28 8.75
C ARG A 151 -10.29 3.84 9.20
N LEU A 152 -10.05 2.88 8.30
CA LEU A 152 -10.18 1.46 8.61
C LEU A 152 -9.20 1.03 9.71
N VAL A 153 -7.90 1.28 9.54
CA VAL A 153 -6.90 0.86 10.54
C VAL A 153 -7.05 1.60 11.85
N THR A 154 -7.39 2.91 11.82
CA THR A 154 -7.64 3.69 13.03
C THR A 154 -8.90 3.21 13.77
N GLY A 155 -9.93 2.80 13.04
CA GLY A 155 -11.13 2.20 13.63
C GLY A 155 -10.81 0.94 14.43
N PHE A 156 -10.09 0.00 13.85
CA PHE A 156 -9.62 -1.20 14.55
C PHE A 156 -8.72 -0.87 15.75
N PHE A 157 -7.76 0.02 15.56
CA PHE A 157 -6.88 0.48 16.63
C PHE A 157 -7.64 1.08 17.82
N ASN A 158 -8.58 1.99 17.54
CA ASN A 158 -9.37 2.63 18.59
C ASN A 158 -10.24 1.62 19.36
N LYS A 159 -10.84 0.66 18.64
CA LYS A 159 -11.61 -0.40 19.28
C LYS A 159 -10.75 -1.35 20.10
N ALA A 160 -9.56 -1.70 19.62
CA ALA A 160 -8.60 -2.52 20.37
C ALA A 160 -8.18 -1.82 21.69
N THR A 161 -7.84 -0.52 21.62
CA THR A 161 -7.45 0.26 22.81
C THR A 161 -8.61 0.49 23.76
N GLN A 162 -9.82 0.73 23.29
CA GLN A 162 -11.05 0.76 24.10
C GLN A 162 -11.31 -0.59 24.79
N GLY A 163 -10.96 -1.69 24.11
CA GLY A 163 -11.03 -3.06 24.65
C GLY A 163 -9.90 -3.43 25.61
N GLY A 164 -8.96 -2.50 25.89
CA GLY A 164 -7.88 -2.69 26.86
C GLY A 164 -6.51 -3.02 26.27
N ALA A 165 -6.35 -3.03 24.93
CA ALA A 165 -5.02 -3.19 24.34
C ALA A 165 -4.07 -2.08 24.80
N ARG A 166 -2.92 -2.48 25.32
CA ARG A 166 -1.81 -1.58 25.62
C ARG A 166 -0.97 -1.40 24.36
N VAL A 167 -0.44 -0.20 24.13
CA VAL A 167 0.28 0.12 22.90
C VAL A 167 1.58 0.86 23.22
N LEU A 168 2.68 0.44 22.61
CA LEU A 168 3.94 1.17 22.61
C LEU A 168 4.26 1.57 21.17
N LEU A 169 4.19 2.87 20.91
CA LEU A 169 4.63 3.49 19.66
C LEU A 169 6.12 3.84 19.73
N ASN A 170 6.75 4.06 18.59
CA ASN A 170 8.20 4.29 18.47
C ASN A 170 9.01 3.18 19.16
N CYS A 171 8.51 1.95 19.06
CA CYS A 171 9.04 0.78 19.74
C CYS A 171 9.37 -0.31 18.72
N GLU A 172 10.59 -0.27 18.17
CA GLU A 172 11.07 -1.25 17.21
C GLU A 172 11.52 -2.53 17.92
N VAL A 173 10.98 -3.67 17.48
CA VAL A 173 11.45 -4.97 17.94
C VAL A 173 12.75 -5.34 17.23
N GLN A 174 13.78 -5.60 18.04
CA GLN A 174 15.12 -5.95 17.56
C GLN A 174 15.36 -7.45 17.53
N ASN A 175 14.81 -8.17 18.52
CA ASN A 175 15.03 -9.60 18.65
C ASN A 175 13.86 -10.28 19.38
N ILE A 176 13.74 -11.59 19.20
CA ILE A 176 12.79 -12.43 19.92
C ILE A 176 13.51 -13.72 20.30
N VAL A 177 13.53 -14.01 21.58
CA VAL A 177 14.21 -15.20 22.14
C VAL A 177 13.16 -16.10 22.79
N GLN A 178 13.19 -17.38 22.48
CA GLN A 178 12.40 -18.39 23.16
C GLN A 178 13.10 -18.81 24.44
N THR A 179 12.35 -18.94 25.52
CA THR A 179 12.88 -19.42 26.82
C THR A 179 12.54 -20.88 27.07
N ASP A 180 13.33 -21.56 27.88
CA ASP A 180 13.05 -22.94 28.32
C ASP A 180 11.72 -23.05 29.11
N SER A 181 11.17 -21.95 29.58
CA SER A 181 9.89 -21.89 30.30
C SER A 181 8.68 -21.78 29.37
N GLY A 182 8.86 -21.87 28.04
CA GLY A 182 7.77 -21.78 27.07
C GLY A 182 7.23 -20.37 26.83
N GLN A 183 8.02 -19.34 27.17
CA GLN A 183 7.67 -17.95 26.86
C GLN A 183 8.62 -17.35 25.82
N ALA A 184 8.13 -16.41 25.05
CA ALA A 184 8.95 -15.54 24.23
C ALA A 184 9.36 -14.26 24.97
N ILE A 185 10.60 -13.85 24.79
CA ILE A 185 11.14 -12.55 25.23
C ILE A 185 11.33 -11.70 23.98
N VAL A 186 10.62 -10.59 23.92
CA VAL A 186 10.74 -9.59 22.84
C VAL A 186 11.63 -8.46 23.33
N GLU A 187 12.70 -8.20 22.61
CA GLU A 187 13.71 -7.19 22.94
C GLU A 187 13.56 -5.97 22.03
N THR A 188 13.51 -4.81 22.67
CA THR A 188 13.51 -3.49 22.02
C THR A 188 14.64 -2.64 22.61
N PRO A 189 15.00 -1.49 22.03
CA PRO A 189 16.05 -0.63 22.59
C PRO A 189 15.79 -0.16 24.03
N SER A 190 14.53 -0.09 24.45
CA SER A 190 14.14 0.51 25.74
C SER A 190 13.37 -0.44 26.66
N HIS A 191 12.89 -1.57 26.14
CA HIS A 191 11.99 -2.47 26.86
C HIS A 191 12.31 -3.94 26.59
N THR A 192 12.06 -4.76 27.59
CA THR A 192 11.96 -6.21 27.46
C THR A 192 10.52 -6.61 27.76
N VAL A 193 9.90 -7.37 26.87
CA VAL A 193 8.51 -7.79 26.99
C VAL A 193 8.41 -9.31 26.94
N ARG A 194 7.58 -9.91 27.78
CA ARG A 194 7.40 -11.36 27.86
C ARG A 194 5.95 -11.74 27.60
N ALA A 195 5.76 -12.77 26.77
CA ALA A 195 4.46 -13.37 26.54
C ALA A 195 4.59 -14.83 26.10
N PRO A 196 3.56 -15.67 26.32
CA PRO A 196 3.46 -17.00 25.73
C PRO A 196 3.43 -16.95 24.20
N ILE A 197 2.72 -15.97 23.62
CA ILE A 197 2.52 -15.83 22.17
C ILE A 197 2.94 -14.46 21.67
N VAL A 198 3.66 -14.44 20.55
CA VAL A 198 4.04 -13.26 19.78
C VAL A 198 3.50 -13.39 18.36
N ILE A 199 2.71 -12.42 17.91
CA ILE A 199 2.19 -12.35 16.56
C ILE A 199 2.96 -11.31 15.76
N LEU A 200 3.63 -11.75 14.69
CA LEU A 200 4.38 -10.88 13.79
C LEU A 200 3.51 -10.43 12.63
N ALA A 201 3.09 -9.17 12.65
CA ALA A 201 2.35 -8.47 11.58
C ALA A 201 3.17 -7.27 11.07
N THR A 202 4.47 -7.47 10.89
CA THR A 202 5.48 -6.41 10.69
C THR A 202 5.60 -5.91 9.26
N GLY A 203 4.75 -6.41 8.34
CA GLY A 203 4.73 -6.00 6.94
C GLY A 203 6.14 -6.09 6.33
N PHE A 204 6.63 -5.03 5.71
CA PHE A 204 7.95 -5.03 5.05
C PHE A 204 9.15 -5.24 6.00
N GLY A 205 8.95 -5.15 7.30
CA GLY A 205 9.97 -5.51 8.29
C GLY A 205 10.10 -7.01 8.56
N SER A 206 9.16 -7.83 8.06
CA SER A 206 9.09 -9.26 8.39
C SER A 206 10.30 -10.05 7.95
N GLN A 207 10.81 -9.83 6.73
CA GLN A 207 11.98 -10.53 6.21
C GLN A 207 13.18 -10.38 7.14
N ALA A 208 13.53 -9.14 7.49
CA ALA A 208 14.70 -8.86 8.32
C ALA A 208 14.53 -9.34 9.76
N LEU A 209 13.32 -9.22 10.33
CA LEU A 209 13.07 -9.70 11.69
C LEU A 209 13.10 -11.23 11.74
N CYS A 210 12.44 -11.92 10.81
CA CYS A 210 12.47 -13.37 10.72
C CYS A 210 13.90 -13.90 10.55
N TYR A 211 14.69 -13.28 9.66
CA TYR A 211 16.08 -13.66 9.48
C TYR A 211 16.91 -13.52 10.76
N ARG A 212 16.73 -12.41 11.53
CA ARG A 212 17.43 -12.20 12.81
C ARG A 212 17.08 -13.25 13.87
N ILE A 213 15.87 -13.76 13.87
CA ILE A 213 15.41 -14.81 14.80
C ILE A 213 15.59 -16.23 14.24
N GLY A 214 16.35 -16.39 13.16
CA GLY A 214 16.78 -17.68 12.63
C GLY A 214 15.89 -18.29 11.55
N TYR A 215 14.96 -17.52 10.96
CA TYR A 215 14.06 -17.99 9.89
C TYR A 215 14.35 -17.24 8.58
N ASP A 216 14.87 -17.96 7.60
CA ASP A 216 15.04 -17.46 6.23
C ASP A 216 13.79 -17.81 5.42
N LEU A 217 12.97 -16.81 5.17
CA LEU A 217 11.69 -16.96 4.46
C LEU A 217 11.77 -16.31 3.07
N PRO A 218 11.11 -16.86 2.05
CA PRO A 218 11.11 -16.32 0.71
C PRO A 218 10.22 -15.07 0.61
N LEU A 219 10.62 -14.03 1.32
CA LEU A 219 9.99 -12.72 1.32
C LEU A 219 10.88 -11.71 0.64
N ALA A 220 10.34 -10.92 -0.27
CA ALA A 220 11.02 -9.77 -0.85
C ALA A 220 10.12 -8.54 -0.78
N ASN A 221 10.70 -7.38 -0.46
CA ASN A 221 9.94 -6.14 -0.44
C ASN A 221 9.79 -5.59 -1.86
N VAL A 222 8.56 -5.44 -2.29
CA VAL A 222 8.20 -4.82 -3.58
C VAL A 222 7.71 -3.41 -3.34
N ARG A 223 8.21 -2.46 -4.16
CA ARG A 223 7.76 -1.07 -4.13
C ARG A 223 6.56 -0.88 -5.05
N TYR A 224 5.45 -0.44 -4.47
CA TYR A 224 4.25 0.02 -5.16
C TYR A 224 4.21 1.54 -5.15
N GLU A 225 4.10 2.14 -6.31
CA GLU A 225 4.02 3.60 -6.42
C GLU A 225 2.59 4.05 -6.65
N SER A 226 2.21 5.11 -5.96
CA SER A 226 0.86 5.67 -5.96
C SER A 226 0.88 7.17 -6.17
N MET A 227 -0.21 7.68 -6.74
CA MET A 227 -0.41 9.07 -7.10
C MET A 227 -1.84 9.47 -6.81
N ILE A 228 -2.05 10.76 -6.52
CA ILE A 228 -3.40 11.31 -6.38
C ILE A 228 -3.50 12.64 -7.09
N THR A 229 -4.61 12.86 -7.78
CA THR A 229 -4.91 14.13 -8.44
C THR A 229 -5.51 15.15 -7.48
N GLU A 230 -5.63 16.38 -7.92
CA GLU A 230 -6.55 17.35 -7.36
C GLU A 230 -7.99 16.79 -7.30
N PRO A 231 -8.86 17.33 -6.42
CA PRO A 231 -10.26 16.96 -6.41
C PRO A 231 -10.92 17.27 -7.77
N LEU A 232 -11.62 16.28 -8.32
CA LEU A 232 -12.37 16.38 -9.56
C LEU A 232 -13.87 16.18 -9.26
N PRO A 233 -14.76 16.62 -10.14
CA PRO A 233 -16.17 16.22 -10.08
C PRO A 233 -16.30 14.70 -10.02
N PRO A 234 -17.42 14.15 -9.54
CA PRO A 234 -17.67 12.72 -9.54
C PRO A 234 -17.57 12.13 -10.96
N LEU A 235 -16.64 11.20 -11.14
CA LEU A 235 -16.39 10.50 -12.42
C LEU A 235 -16.89 9.06 -12.35
N PHE A 236 -16.53 8.35 -11.29
CA PHE A 236 -16.86 6.93 -11.10
C PHE A 236 -16.78 6.55 -9.61
N GLN A 237 -17.48 5.47 -9.27
CA GLN A 237 -17.48 4.90 -7.91
C GLN A 237 -16.72 3.58 -7.84
N GLN A 238 -16.46 2.95 -8.97
CA GLN A 238 -15.82 1.65 -9.07
C GLN A 238 -14.32 1.73 -8.75
N MET A 239 -13.77 0.58 -8.37
CA MET A 239 -12.34 0.32 -8.37
C MET A 239 -11.94 -0.26 -9.72
N PHE A 240 -10.76 0.07 -10.20
CA PHE A 240 -10.25 -0.39 -11.48
C PHE A 240 -8.88 -1.04 -11.35
N GLY A 241 -8.66 -2.06 -12.17
CA GLY A 241 -7.36 -2.60 -12.53
C GLY A 241 -7.28 -2.74 -14.04
N VAL A 242 -6.11 -3.08 -14.57
CA VAL A 242 -5.90 -3.34 -16.00
C VAL A 242 -5.30 -4.74 -16.16
N ALA A 243 -5.78 -5.51 -17.13
CA ALA A 243 -5.32 -6.89 -17.33
C ALA A 243 -3.87 -6.98 -17.84
N SER A 244 -3.43 -5.99 -18.61
CA SER A 244 -2.11 -5.94 -19.23
C SER A 244 -1.05 -5.23 -18.40
N SER A 245 -1.39 -4.71 -17.21
CA SER A 245 -0.46 -3.93 -16.37
C SER A 245 -0.87 -3.92 -14.91
N ASP A 246 -0.02 -3.33 -14.07
CA ASP A 246 -0.30 -3.13 -12.64
C ASP A 246 -1.05 -1.83 -12.36
N LEU A 247 -1.52 -1.12 -13.38
CA LEU A 247 -2.32 0.08 -13.19
C LEU A 247 -3.60 -0.24 -12.43
N PHE A 248 -3.81 0.47 -11.34
CA PHE A 248 -5.07 0.51 -10.60
C PHE A 248 -5.50 1.97 -10.41
N PHE A 249 -6.79 2.21 -10.29
CA PHE A 249 -7.30 3.53 -9.96
C PHE A 249 -8.69 3.49 -9.35
N ARG A 250 -9.02 4.54 -8.59
CA ARG A 250 -10.34 4.81 -8.05
C ARG A 250 -10.49 6.30 -7.76
N GLN A 251 -11.71 6.78 -7.63
CA GLN A 251 -11.96 8.12 -7.09
C GLN A 251 -12.24 8.05 -5.59
N THR A 252 -11.63 8.94 -4.82
CA THR A 252 -11.86 9.05 -3.37
C THR A 252 -13.13 9.86 -3.08
N CYS A 253 -13.67 9.75 -1.86
CA CYS A 253 -14.83 10.55 -1.43
C CYS A 253 -14.60 12.07 -1.53
N ASN A 254 -13.33 12.51 -1.45
CA ASN A 254 -12.93 13.91 -1.61
C ASN A 254 -12.72 14.34 -3.07
N GLY A 255 -13.02 13.45 -4.04
CA GLY A 255 -12.92 13.73 -5.48
C GLY A 255 -11.56 13.49 -6.11
N GLY A 256 -10.50 13.28 -5.35
CA GLY A 256 -9.17 12.97 -5.90
C GLY A 256 -9.19 11.59 -6.58
N VAL A 257 -8.61 11.48 -7.77
CA VAL A 257 -8.37 10.18 -8.41
C VAL A 257 -7.05 9.64 -7.92
N HIS A 258 -7.13 8.57 -7.12
CA HIS A 258 -5.99 7.83 -6.65
C HIS A 258 -5.68 6.72 -7.65
N PHE A 259 -4.47 6.68 -8.14
CA PHE A 259 -4.00 5.66 -9.05
C PHE A 259 -2.55 5.29 -8.77
N GLY A 260 -2.13 4.16 -9.28
CA GLY A 260 -0.76 3.67 -9.15
C GLY A 260 -0.52 2.55 -10.13
N GLY A 261 0.69 2.06 -10.16
CA GLY A 261 1.14 1.03 -11.08
C GLY A 261 2.45 1.45 -11.74
N GLY A 262 2.90 0.67 -12.69
CA GLY A 262 4.17 0.85 -13.35
C GLY A 262 5.02 -0.40 -13.23
N ILE A 263 6.32 -0.25 -13.15
CA ILE A 263 7.25 -1.37 -12.98
C ILE A 263 7.39 -1.64 -11.48
N LEU A 264 7.05 -2.85 -11.06
CA LEU A 264 7.31 -3.32 -9.70
C LEU A 264 8.76 -3.72 -9.58
N GLU A 265 9.44 -3.18 -8.58
CA GLU A 265 10.85 -3.44 -8.31
C GLU A 265 11.05 -3.92 -6.87
N GLU A 266 11.99 -4.85 -6.70
CA GLU A 266 12.49 -5.16 -5.37
C GLU A 266 13.17 -3.92 -4.79
N ALA A 267 12.83 -3.56 -3.56
CA ALA A 267 13.32 -2.37 -2.90
C ALA A 267 13.92 -2.69 -1.53
N GLY A 268 14.94 -1.93 -1.16
CA GLY A 268 15.47 -1.96 0.21
C GLY A 268 14.42 -1.57 1.24
N GLN A 269 14.64 -1.93 2.50
CA GLN A 269 13.65 -1.80 3.59
C GLN A 269 13.08 -0.39 3.82
N GLU A 270 13.75 0.64 3.31
CA GLU A 270 13.34 2.05 3.51
C GLU A 270 13.12 2.80 2.19
N ASP A 271 13.25 2.13 1.04
CA ASP A 271 13.09 2.77 -0.26
C ASP A 271 11.62 2.96 -0.63
N THR A 272 11.07 4.08 -0.17
CA THR A 272 9.70 4.51 -0.47
C THR A 272 9.65 5.65 -1.49
N ARG A 273 10.71 5.85 -2.26
CA ARG A 273 10.77 6.88 -3.31
C ARG A 273 9.84 6.55 -4.46
N THR A 274 9.38 7.56 -5.15
CA THR A 274 8.75 7.42 -6.47
C THR A 274 9.79 7.67 -7.55
N THR A 275 9.62 7.01 -8.69
CA THR A 275 10.51 7.14 -9.84
C THR A 275 9.84 7.92 -10.96
N ASP A 276 10.61 8.74 -11.67
CA ASP A 276 10.10 9.51 -12.81
C ASP A 276 9.55 8.60 -13.90
N SER A 277 10.19 7.45 -14.12
CA SER A 277 9.75 6.45 -15.10
C SER A 277 8.37 5.91 -14.79
N ASN A 278 8.12 5.47 -13.54
CA ASN A 278 6.81 4.97 -13.13
C ASN A 278 5.75 6.07 -13.11
N LEU A 279 6.11 7.28 -12.69
CA LEU A 279 5.24 8.44 -12.75
C LEU A 279 4.76 8.69 -14.18
N HIS A 280 5.67 8.77 -15.15
CA HIS A 280 5.32 9.01 -16.55
C HIS A 280 4.47 7.87 -17.13
N LEU A 281 4.84 6.60 -16.85
CA LEU A 281 4.09 5.44 -17.33
C LEU A 281 2.65 5.43 -16.78
N ALA A 282 2.47 5.62 -15.49
CA ALA A 282 1.15 5.59 -14.86
C ALA A 282 0.27 6.76 -15.34
N VAL A 283 0.82 7.98 -15.41
CA VAL A 283 0.11 9.17 -15.90
C VAL A 283 -0.30 9.00 -17.36
N ALA A 284 0.63 8.58 -18.23
CA ALA A 284 0.33 8.35 -19.64
C ALA A 284 -0.76 7.27 -19.81
N HIS A 285 -0.70 6.20 -19.02
CA HIS A 285 -1.65 5.11 -19.10
C HIS A 285 -3.05 5.53 -18.66
N ILE A 286 -3.20 6.14 -17.47
CA ILE A 286 -4.51 6.55 -16.98
C ILE A 286 -5.15 7.65 -17.83
N SER A 287 -4.35 8.61 -18.34
CA SER A 287 -4.83 9.68 -19.23
C SER A 287 -5.37 9.13 -20.55
N ARG A 288 -4.85 7.99 -21.00
CA ARG A 288 -5.36 7.30 -22.18
C ARG A 288 -6.70 6.60 -21.92
N LEU A 289 -6.97 6.18 -20.69
CA LEU A 289 -8.18 5.46 -20.31
C LEU A 289 -9.33 6.39 -19.91
N VAL A 290 -9.04 7.51 -19.24
CA VAL A 290 -10.06 8.42 -18.69
C VAL A 290 -9.89 9.83 -19.27
N THR A 291 -10.95 10.33 -19.93
CA THR A 291 -10.90 11.60 -20.68
C THR A 291 -10.57 12.81 -19.79
N ASP A 292 -11.18 12.88 -18.63
CA ASP A 292 -11.10 14.07 -17.76
C ASP A 292 -9.76 14.20 -17.04
N LEU A 293 -8.92 13.17 -17.08
CA LEU A 293 -7.62 13.18 -16.43
C LEU A 293 -6.50 13.84 -17.23
N GLU A 294 -6.70 14.12 -18.52
CA GLU A 294 -5.68 14.81 -19.34
C GLU A 294 -5.27 16.19 -18.80
N LYS A 295 -6.17 16.86 -18.10
CA LYS A 295 -5.96 18.20 -17.56
C LYS A 295 -5.83 18.24 -16.04
N ALA A 296 -6.02 17.09 -15.39
CA ALA A 296 -5.93 16.97 -13.96
C ALA A 296 -4.48 17.16 -13.48
N ARG A 297 -4.31 17.80 -12.34
CA ARG A 297 -3.00 18.01 -11.73
C ARG A 297 -2.73 16.97 -10.66
N LEU A 298 -1.50 16.47 -10.61
CA LEU A 298 -1.07 15.64 -9.51
C LEU A 298 -0.82 16.52 -8.27
N LEU A 299 -1.38 16.09 -7.14
CA LEU A 299 -1.12 16.71 -5.85
C LEU A 299 0.00 16.01 -5.10
N ARG A 300 0.10 14.69 -5.22
CA ARG A 300 1.05 13.91 -4.43
C ARG A 300 1.40 12.61 -5.12
N THR A 301 2.64 12.17 -4.91
CA THR A 301 3.12 10.82 -5.22
C THR A 301 3.76 10.21 -3.98
N TRP A 302 3.72 8.88 -3.84
CA TRP A 302 4.39 8.16 -2.75
C TRP A 302 4.65 6.72 -3.13
N GLY A 303 5.69 6.13 -2.53
CA GLY A 303 5.97 4.70 -2.60
C GLY A 303 5.54 3.98 -1.32
N GLY A 304 5.07 2.76 -1.46
CA GLY A 304 4.79 1.82 -0.38
C GLY A 304 5.57 0.53 -0.57
N LEU A 305 6.12 -0.01 0.51
CA LEU A 305 6.76 -1.32 0.49
C LEU A 305 5.77 -2.36 0.99
N ASP A 306 5.63 -3.43 0.23
CA ASP A 306 4.84 -4.58 0.61
C ASP A 306 5.68 -5.86 0.48
N PRO A 307 5.70 -6.73 1.51
CA PRO A 307 6.39 -8.00 1.40
C PRO A 307 5.61 -8.92 0.46
N SER A 308 6.32 -9.48 -0.50
CA SER A 308 5.77 -10.40 -1.48
C SER A 308 6.45 -11.77 -1.38
N THR A 309 5.74 -12.80 -1.76
CA THR A 309 6.17 -14.19 -1.84
C THR A 309 6.25 -14.65 -3.29
N PRO A 310 6.98 -15.73 -3.61
CA PRO A 310 7.09 -16.23 -4.97
C PRO A 310 5.78 -16.68 -5.62
N ASP A 311 4.83 -17.16 -4.82
CA ASP A 311 3.53 -17.67 -5.27
C ASP A 311 2.38 -16.64 -5.15
N GLY A 312 2.68 -15.42 -4.71
CA GLY A 312 1.69 -14.37 -4.58
C GLY A 312 0.72 -14.52 -3.40
N MET A 313 0.96 -15.48 -2.49
CA MET A 313 0.11 -15.75 -1.32
C MET A 313 0.82 -15.41 -0.01
N PRO A 314 0.11 -14.94 1.03
CA PRO A 314 0.72 -14.65 2.33
C PRO A 314 1.28 -15.91 3.00
N ILE A 315 2.26 -15.72 3.89
CA ILE A 315 2.68 -16.72 4.87
C ILE A 315 1.96 -16.40 6.18
N ILE A 316 1.11 -17.33 6.61
CA ILE A 316 0.39 -17.26 7.89
C ILE A 316 0.61 -18.57 8.60
N ASP A 317 1.62 -18.61 9.50
CA ASP A 317 2.03 -19.84 10.15
C ASP A 317 2.81 -19.60 11.43
N PHE A 318 2.82 -20.58 12.33
CA PHE A 318 3.73 -20.60 13.44
C PHE A 318 5.18 -20.87 12.97
N LEU A 319 6.10 -20.00 13.34
CA LEU A 319 7.53 -20.20 13.13
C LEU A 319 8.09 -21.20 14.17
N ASN A 320 7.59 -21.12 15.37
CA ASN A 320 7.82 -22.03 16.50
C ASN A 320 6.62 -21.98 17.46
N GLU A 321 6.69 -22.64 18.59
CA GLU A 321 5.60 -22.74 19.58
C GLU A 321 5.07 -21.39 20.09
N ASN A 322 5.87 -20.31 20.00
CA ASN A 322 5.55 -19.01 20.58
C ASN A 322 5.34 -17.92 19.52
N VAL A 323 5.82 -18.09 18.26
CA VAL A 323 5.88 -17.01 17.27
C VAL A 323 5.00 -17.35 16.08
N LEU A 324 3.90 -16.63 15.91
CA LEU A 324 2.98 -16.70 14.78
C LEU A 324 3.26 -15.56 13.80
N LEU A 325 3.53 -15.88 12.55
CA LEU A 325 3.78 -14.91 11.48
C LEU A 325 2.54 -14.71 10.61
N ALA A 326 2.27 -13.46 10.23
CA ALA A 326 1.35 -13.10 9.15
C ALA A 326 1.99 -12.01 8.27
N SER A 327 2.51 -12.39 7.11
CA SER A 327 3.26 -11.52 6.21
C SER A 327 3.20 -12.00 4.75
N GLY A 328 3.75 -11.21 3.82
CA GLY A 328 3.81 -11.60 2.41
C GLY A 328 2.48 -11.43 1.67
N PHE A 329 1.71 -10.41 1.98
CA PHE A 329 0.36 -10.22 1.43
C PHE A 329 0.31 -9.74 -0.02
N CYS A 330 1.43 -9.49 -0.68
CA CYS A 330 1.52 -9.23 -2.13
C CYS A 330 0.57 -8.12 -2.64
N GLY A 331 0.44 -7.02 -1.87
CA GLY A 331 -0.48 -5.93 -2.18
C GLY A 331 -1.93 -6.15 -1.72
N HIS A 332 -2.27 -7.31 -1.14
CA HIS A 332 -3.64 -7.68 -0.77
C HIS A 332 -4.00 -7.43 0.70
N GLY A 333 -3.01 -7.10 1.53
CA GLY A 333 -3.14 -7.06 2.99
C GLY A 333 -4.21 -6.10 3.52
N LEU A 334 -4.55 -5.01 2.80
CA LEU A 334 -5.63 -4.13 3.24
C LEU A 334 -6.99 -4.82 3.16
N ALA A 335 -7.26 -5.50 2.04
CA ALA A 335 -8.53 -6.18 1.81
C ALA A 335 -8.70 -7.41 2.72
N THR A 336 -7.64 -8.21 2.92
CA THR A 336 -7.70 -9.46 3.67
C THR A 336 -7.38 -9.29 5.16
N GLY A 337 -6.75 -8.18 5.56
CA GLY A 337 -6.31 -7.93 6.93
C GLY A 337 -7.39 -8.02 8.01
N PRO A 338 -8.63 -7.51 7.79
CA PRO A 338 -9.71 -7.64 8.76
C PRO A 338 -10.05 -9.09 9.13
N ILE A 339 -10.21 -9.96 8.13
CA ILE A 339 -10.53 -11.38 8.36
C ILE A 339 -9.32 -12.17 8.88
N VAL A 340 -8.12 -11.86 8.37
CA VAL A 340 -6.88 -12.46 8.87
C VAL A 340 -6.71 -12.15 10.36
N GLY A 341 -6.93 -10.89 10.77
CA GLY A 341 -6.88 -10.53 12.18
C GLY A 341 -7.85 -11.32 13.06
N ARG A 342 -9.07 -11.57 12.54
CA ARG A 342 -10.04 -12.43 13.21
C ARG A 342 -9.56 -13.89 13.32
N TYR A 343 -9.04 -14.44 12.24
CA TYR A 343 -8.57 -15.84 12.22
C TYR A 343 -7.29 -16.03 13.04
N LEU A 344 -6.38 -15.06 13.09
CA LEU A 344 -5.23 -15.12 13.98
C LEU A 344 -5.65 -15.12 15.45
N ALA A 345 -6.61 -14.28 15.82
CA ALA A 345 -7.16 -14.27 17.18
C ALA A 345 -7.83 -15.59 17.52
N GLN A 346 -8.64 -16.14 16.61
CA GLN A 346 -9.25 -17.44 16.77
C GLN A 346 -8.20 -18.53 16.96
N TRP A 347 -7.17 -18.58 16.10
CA TRP A 347 -6.11 -19.60 16.18
C TRP A 347 -5.42 -19.61 17.53
N VAL A 348 -5.07 -18.43 18.04
CA VAL A 348 -4.37 -18.32 19.33
C VAL A 348 -5.27 -18.68 20.50
N LEU A 349 -6.56 -18.31 20.46
CA LEU A 349 -7.50 -18.57 21.56
C LEU A 349 -8.00 -20.02 21.61
N GLU A 350 -8.16 -20.66 20.47
CA GLU A 350 -8.66 -22.02 20.32
C GLU A 350 -7.53 -23.06 20.18
N GLU A 351 -6.28 -22.62 20.10
CA GLU A 351 -5.08 -23.45 19.86
C GLU A 351 -5.21 -24.36 18.61
N ALA A 352 -6.06 -23.93 17.66
CA ALA A 352 -6.37 -24.68 16.46
C ALA A 352 -6.33 -23.78 15.22
N ARG A 353 -5.60 -24.20 14.19
CA ARG A 353 -5.51 -23.47 12.92
C ARG A 353 -6.88 -23.46 12.24
N PRO A 354 -7.45 -22.28 11.90
CA PRO A 354 -8.65 -22.20 11.09
C PRO A 354 -8.43 -22.81 9.70
N ASP A 355 -9.39 -23.58 9.19
CA ASP A 355 -9.32 -24.23 7.87
C ASP A 355 -9.05 -23.22 6.75
N ALA A 356 -9.63 -22.01 6.85
CA ALA A 356 -9.44 -20.92 5.91
C ALA A 356 -7.96 -20.46 5.76
N LEU A 357 -7.11 -20.79 6.74
CA LEU A 357 -5.67 -20.47 6.71
C LEU A 357 -4.80 -21.65 6.27
N GLY A 358 -5.39 -22.80 5.94
CA GLY A 358 -4.67 -24.03 5.63
C GLY A 358 -3.67 -23.92 4.47
N ALA A 359 -4.02 -23.16 3.43
CA ALA A 359 -3.17 -22.97 2.25
C ALA A 359 -1.94 -22.08 2.49
N PHE A 360 -1.94 -21.26 3.55
CA PHE A 360 -0.93 -20.22 3.77
C PHE A 360 0.22 -20.64 4.68
N ASN A 361 0.43 -21.98 4.83
CA ASN A 361 1.53 -22.52 5.61
C ASN A 361 2.90 -22.20 4.95
N ARG A 362 3.95 -22.14 5.76
CA ARG A 362 5.31 -21.89 5.28
C ARG A 362 5.95 -23.09 4.60
N ASP A 363 5.53 -24.31 4.96
CA ASP A 363 6.13 -25.57 4.48
C ASP A 363 5.92 -25.77 2.97
N ARG A 364 4.98 -25.01 2.37
CA ARG A 364 4.80 -24.98 0.91
C ARG A 364 6.03 -24.47 0.17
N PHE A 365 6.96 -23.83 0.88
CA PHE A 365 8.24 -23.38 0.35
C PHE A 365 9.40 -24.32 0.67
N ASP A 366 9.16 -25.49 1.24
CA ASP A 366 10.21 -26.47 1.47
C ASP A 366 10.84 -26.87 0.13
N GLY A 367 12.15 -26.62 0.01
CA GLY A 367 12.90 -26.81 -1.23
C GLY A 367 13.02 -25.56 -2.14
N TRP A 368 12.30 -24.48 -1.88
CA TRP A 368 12.43 -23.21 -2.62
C TRP A 368 13.67 -22.40 -2.26
N LEU A 369 14.22 -22.59 -1.07
CA LEU A 369 15.35 -21.83 -0.51
C LEU A 369 16.65 -21.90 -1.30
N GLN A 370 16.71 -22.69 -2.38
CA GLN A 370 17.91 -22.87 -3.22
C GLN A 370 17.94 -21.99 -4.48
N THR A 371 16.86 -21.34 -4.84
CA THR A 371 16.78 -20.42 -5.99
C THR A 371 16.58 -18.99 -5.50
N LYS A 372 17.52 -18.10 -5.86
CA LYS A 372 17.31 -16.66 -5.63
C LYS A 372 16.09 -16.22 -6.43
N TRP A 373 14.95 -16.11 -5.76
CA TRP A 373 13.79 -15.47 -6.34
C TRP A 373 13.98 -13.95 -6.27
N THR A 374 13.79 -13.29 -7.40
CA THR A 374 13.70 -11.84 -7.48
C THR A 374 12.30 -11.52 -7.99
N PRO A 375 11.56 -10.61 -7.35
CA PRO A 375 10.28 -10.14 -7.88
C PRO A 375 10.53 -9.55 -9.26
N SER A 376 10.16 -10.26 -10.30
CA SER A 376 10.29 -9.78 -11.68
C SER A 376 8.94 -9.92 -12.36
N GLY A 377 8.37 -8.79 -12.72
CA GLY A 377 7.19 -8.74 -13.57
C GLY A 377 5.88 -8.51 -12.82
N SER A 378 4.91 -8.04 -13.58
CA SER A 378 3.57 -7.74 -13.11
C SER A 378 2.87 -8.98 -12.56
N PHE A 379 1.92 -8.78 -11.65
CA PHE A 379 0.99 -9.81 -11.17
C PHE A 379 0.30 -10.55 -12.34
N ALA A 380 0.20 -9.93 -13.51
CA ALA A 380 -0.24 -10.55 -14.76
C ALA A 380 0.67 -11.71 -15.21
N ALA A 381 1.97 -11.70 -14.86
CA ALA A 381 2.89 -12.78 -15.21
C ALA A 381 2.69 -14.02 -14.34
N VAL A 382 2.26 -13.85 -13.07
CA VAL A 382 1.99 -14.99 -12.16
C VAL A 382 0.77 -15.76 -12.63
N LEU A 383 -0.29 -15.08 -13.09
CA LEU A 383 -1.48 -15.72 -13.64
C LEU A 383 -1.22 -16.43 -14.98
N ALA A 384 -0.20 -16.00 -15.74
CA ALA A 384 0.15 -16.62 -17.02
C ALA A 384 0.96 -17.92 -16.86
N THR A 385 1.59 -18.18 -15.71
CA THR A 385 2.42 -19.36 -15.48
C THR A 385 1.64 -20.60 -15.02
N GLU A 386 0.44 -20.46 -14.45
CA GLU A 386 -0.39 -21.59 -14.08
C GLU A 386 -0.98 -22.34 -15.29
N ASP A 387 -1.23 -21.65 -16.40
CA ASP A 387 -1.80 -22.26 -17.63
C ASP A 387 -0.77 -22.93 -18.56
N THR A 388 0.54 -22.69 -18.38
CA THR A 388 1.59 -23.22 -19.28
C THR A 388 2.06 -24.63 -18.92
N GLN A 389 1.66 -25.21 -17.79
CA GLN A 389 1.99 -26.61 -17.47
C GLN A 389 1.05 -27.65 -18.12
N ILE A 390 -0.05 -27.23 -18.77
CA ILE A 390 -1.04 -28.14 -19.39
C ILE A 390 -0.84 -28.30 -20.92
N ALA A 391 -0.05 -27.46 -21.57
CA ALA A 391 0.22 -27.58 -23.00
C ALA A 391 1.72 -27.68 -23.27
N GLY A 392 2.21 -28.91 -23.39
CA GLY A 392 3.55 -29.14 -23.95
C GLY A 392 3.61 -28.72 -25.41
N SER A 393 4.60 -27.95 -25.71
CA SER A 393 5.48 -27.91 -26.91
C SER A 393 5.82 -26.49 -27.38
N ASP A 394 7.12 -26.25 -27.38
CA ASP A 394 7.90 -25.46 -28.32
C ASP A 394 7.24 -24.28 -29.06
N THR A 395 7.47 -23.08 -28.56
CA THR A 395 8.09 -21.96 -29.29
C THR A 395 8.17 -20.75 -28.36
N VAL A 396 9.36 -20.46 -27.90
CA VAL A 396 9.71 -19.16 -27.32
C VAL A 396 9.70 -18.16 -28.48
N GLY A 397 8.62 -17.42 -28.58
CA GLY A 397 8.51 -16.26 -29.47
C GLY A 397 9.30 -15.10 -28.89
N GLU A 398 10.17 -14.55 -29.71
CA GLU A 398 11.05 -13.42 -29.43
C GLU A 398 10.30 -12.23 -28.81
N GLY A 399 10.93 -11.61 -27.83
CA GLY A 399 10.40 -10.58 -26.98
C GLY A 399 9.72 -9.42 -27.70
N ILE A 400 8.64 -8.97 -27.11
CA ILE A 400 8.04 -7.65 -27.37
C ILE A 400 9.13 -6.63 -27.08
N ALA A 401 9.64 -6.00 -28.13
CA ALA A 401 10.57 -4.90 -28.01
C ALA A 401 9.87 -3.76 -27.25
N PHE A 402 10.29 -3.54 -26.02
CA PHE A 402 9.96 -2.32 -25.30
C PHE A 402 10.45 -1.14 -26.14
N MET A 403 9.55 -0.27 -26.55
CA MET A 403 9.92 1.03 -27.08
C MET A 403 10.73 1.73 -25.98
N THR A 404 12.02 1.85 -26.17
CA THR A 404 12.86 2.70 -25.36
C THR A 404 12.28 4.10 -25.39
N PRO A 405 12.08 4.76 -24.24
CA PRO A 405 11.66 6.15 -24.22
C PRO A 405 12.66 6.98 -25.04
N PRO A 406 12.19 8.00 -25.77
CA PRO A 406 13.08 8.86 -26.52
C PRO A 406 14.14 9.41 -25.53
N LYS A 407 15.40 9.23 -25.86
CA LYS A 407 16.48 9.93 -25.16
C LYS A 407 16.21 11.40 -25.36
N PHE A 408 15.88 12.12 -24.29
CA PHE A 408 16.01 13.57 -24.27
C PHE A 408 17.51 13.84 -24.37
N GLU A 409 17.95 14.33 -25.54
CA GLU A 409 19.26 14.92 -25.66
C GLU A 409 19.27 16.16 -24.76
N ASP A 410 20.21 16.21 -23.82
CA ASP A 410 20.55 17.39 -23.05
C ASP A 410 21.01 18.50 -24.03
N SER A 411 20.08 19.29 -24.48
CA SER A 411 20.38 20.55 -25.16
C SER A 411 19.85 21.66 -24.28
N ASP A 412 20.66 22.16 -23.37
CA ASP A 412 21.02 23.57 -23.27
C ASP A 412 21.92 23.83 -22.05
N GLU A 413 23.17 24.02 -22.33
CA GLU A 413 24.07 24.85 -21.53
C GLU A 413 23.56 26.28 -21.54
N ARG A 414 22.58 26.60 -20.72
CA ARG A 414 22.30 27.96 -20.25
C ARG A 414 21.90 27.87 -18.80
N GLY A 415 22.79 28.36 -17.93
CA GLY A 415 22.56 28.51 -16.51
C GLY A 415 21.33 29.38 -16.23
N GLY A 416 20.16 28.80 -16.37
CA GLY A 416 18.90 29.41 -15.98
C GLY A 416 18.49 28.83 -14.63
N GLN A 417 18.48 29.66 -13.60
CA GLN A 417 17.86 29.31 -12.33
C GLN A 417 16.44 28.85 -12.58
N GLN A 418 16.15 27.58 -12.28
CA GLN A 418 14.79 27.05 -12.33
C GLN A 418 13.96 27.80 -11.29
N LYS A 419 12.98 28.57 -11.73
CA LYS A 419 12.05 29.26 -10.84
C LYS A 419 10.87 28.35 -10.55
N LEU A 420 10.64 28.06 -9.29
CA LEU A 420 9.45 27.34 -8.86
C LEU A 420 8.23 28.27 -9.00
N ALA A 421 7.23 27.84 -9.78
CA ALA A 421 5.96 28.54 -9.88
C ALA A 421 4.94 27.93 -8.92
N ILE A 422 4.36 28.73 -8.05
CA ILE A 422 3.37 28.29 -7.06
C ILE A 422 2.00 28.85 -7.43
N ASN A 423 0.98 28.00 -7.41
CA ASN A 423 -0.41 28.42 -7.47
C ASN A 423 -1.06 28.27 -6.09
N PRO A 424 -1.29 29.37 -5.36
CA PRO A 424 -1.85 29.30 -4.01
C PRO A 424 -3.26 28.69 -3.94
N GLN A 425 -4.05 28.82 -5.02
CA GLN A 425 -5.41 28.27 -5.08
C GLN A 425 -5.43 26.71 -5.14
N MET A 426 -4.28 26.12 -5.42
CA MET A 426 -4.11 24.67 -5.51
C MET A 426 -3.47 24.07 -4.24
N CYS A 427 -3.05 24.91 -3.31
CA CYS A 427 -2.41 24.44 -2.07
C CYS A 427 -3.44 23.85 -1.11
N THR A 428 -3.25 22.59 -0.73
CA THR A 428 -4.11 21.87 0.23
C THR A 428 -3.59 21.94 1.66
N GLY A 429 -2.51 22.64 1.91
CA GLY A 429 -1.88 22.71 3.24
C GLY A 429 -1.20 21.41 3.70
N CYS A 430 -0.97 20.45 2.83
CA CYS A 430 -0.42 19.15 3.20
C CYS A 430 1.04 19.17 3.67
N ARG A 431 1.75 20.30 3.53
CA ARG A 431 3.13 20.56 3.95
C ARG A 431 4.19 19.61 3.35
N MET A 432 3.85 18.83 2.36
CA MET A 432 4.79 17.88 1.72
C MET A 432 5.93 18.60 0.99
N CYS A 433 5.68 19.79 0.48
CA CYS A 433 6.73 20.65 -0.11
C CYS A 433 7.79 21.07 0.91
N GLU A 434 7.39 21.31 2.17
CA GLU A 434 8.31 21.58 3.27
C GLU A 434 9.20 20.37 3.56
N VAL A 435 8.59 19.20 3.67
CA VAL A 435 9.30 17.94 3.92
C VAL A 435 10.25 17.62 2.77
N ALA A 436 9.80 17.71 1.52
CA ALA A 436 10.64 17.45 0.34
C ALA A 436 11.81 18.42 0.27
N CYS A 437 11.57 19.71 0.50
CA CYS A 437 12.60 20.73 0.52
C CYS A 437 13.64 20.50 1.63
N SER A 438 13.19 20.08 2.81
CA SER A 438 14.07 19.78 3.94
C SER A 438 14.95 18.56 3.66
N ILE A 439 14.38 17.48 3.14
CA ILE A 439 15.13 16.25 2.81
C ILE A 439 16.19 16.54 1.73
N GLU A 440 15.81 17.26 0.67
CA GLU A 440 16.70 17.55 -0.46
C GLU A 440 17.90 18.43 -0.05
N ASN A 441 17.67 19.41 0.83
CA ASN A 441 18.71 20.36 1.19
C ASN A 441 19.51 19.96 2.42
N GLU A 442 18.91 19.28 3.40
CA GLU A 442 19.51 19.01 4.71
C GLU A 442 19.69 17.50 4.98
N GLN A 443 19.24 16.62 4.06
CA GLN A 443 19.21 15.17 4.24
C GLN A 443 18.50 14.71 5.53
N ALA A 444 17.66 15.56 6.10
CA ALA A 444 16.88 15.32 7.32
C ALA A 444 15.59 16.15 7.30
N VAL A 445 14.56 15.69 7.98
CA VAL A 445 13.33 16.47 8.17
C VAL A 445 13.56 17.49 9.27
N SER A 446 13.68 18.77 8.91
CA SER A 446 13.84 19.89 9.84
C SER A 446 12.74 20.92 9.64
N GLN A 447 12.09 21.36 10.72
CA GLN A 447 11.10 22.45 10.66
C GLN A 447 11.73 23.85 10.71
N THR A 448 13.01 23.92 11.03
CA THR A 448 13.71 25.21 11.24
C THR A 448 14.57 25.66 10.08
N GLN A 449 14.77 24.80 9.07
CA GLN A 449 15.63 25.10 7.90
C GLN A 449 14.90 24.92 6.57
N LEU A 450 13.62 25.26 6.53
CA LEU A 450 12.78 25.13 5.35
C LEU A 450 12.98 26.30 4.40
N ARG A 451 13.26 26.00 3.12
CA ARG A 451 13.24 26.98 2.03
C ARG A 451 11.85 27.16 1.44
N ILE A 452 10.93 26.29 1.80
CA ILE A 452 9.50 26.35 1.48
C ILE A 452 8.75 26.26 2.80
N GLN A 453 7.85 27.17 3.05
CA GLN A 453 6.98 27.16 4.22
C GLN A 453 5.53 27.34 3.80
N VAL A 454 4.63 26.50 4.28
CA VAL A 454 3.19 26.65 4.07
C VAL A 454 2.61 27.44 5.23
N VAL A 455 2.09 28.61 4.92
CA VAL A 455 1.41 29.47 5.89
C VAL A 455 -0.10 29.35 5.74
N TYR A 456 -0.82 29.62 6.83
CA TYR A 456 -2.27 29.52 6.96
C TYR A 456 -2.87 30.92 7.21
N PRO A 457 -3.10 31.73 6.15
CA PRO A 457 -3.71 33.05 6.33
C PRO A 457 -5.16 33.00 6.78
N SER A 458 -5.86 31.87 6.52
CA SER A 458 -7.18 31.52 7.02
C SER A 458 -7.35 30.01 7.06
N ASP A 459 -8.40 29.52 7.73
CA ASP A 459 -8.67 28.08 7.88
C ASP A 459 -8.85 27.34 6.54
N ASP A 460 -9.25 28.06 5.48
CA ASP A 460 -9.53 27.50 4.15
C ASP A 460 -8.52 27.90 3.07
N PHE A 461 -7.46 28.61 3.45
CA PHE A 461 -6.47 29.11 2.48
C PHE A 461 -5.03 28.81 2.93
N PHE A 462 -4.30 28.09 2.09
CA PHE A 462 -2.92 27.66 2.33
C PHE A 462 -2.00 28.29 1.30
N LEU A 463 -0.92 28.92 1.73
CA LEU A 463 0.04 29.58 0.87
C LEU A 463 1.45 29.01 1.08
N PRO A 464 2.01 28.26 0.14
CA PRO A 464 3.42 27.91 0.18
C PRO A 464 4.28 29.13 -0.19
N ILE A 465 5.16 29.52 0.71
CA ILE A 465 6.13 30.59 0.50
C ILE A 465 7.48 29.96 0.19
N VAL A 466 8.11 30.38 -0.89
CA VAL A 466 9.41 29.87 -1.34
C VAL A 466 10.39 31.04 -1.41
N CYS A 467 11.58 30.84 -0.90
CA CYS A 467 12.69 31.75 -1.12
C CYS A 467 13.20 31.58 -2.57
N ILE A 468 13.02 32.61 -3.39
CA ILE A 468 13.46 32.63 -4.80
C ILE A 468 14.89 33.17 -4.98
N HIS A 469 15.62 33.40 -3.90
CA HIS A 469 17.00 33.91 -3.90
C HIS A 469 17.15 35.17 -4.82
N CYS A 470 16.22 36.10 -4.71
CA CYS A 470 16.26 37.33 -5.53
C CYS A 470 17.48 38.22 -5.18
N GLU A 471 18.12 38.82 -6.18
CA GLU A 471 19.30 39.67 -5.98
C GLU A 471 19.04 40.85 -5.04
N GLU A 472 17.83 41.39 -5.03
CA GLU A 472 17.47 42.56 -4.22
C GLU A 472 16.97 42.24 -2.81
N MET A 473 16.71 40.97 -2.48
CA MET A 473 16.28 40.49 -1.14
C MET A 473 15.19 41.33 -0.50
N HIS A 474 14.10 41.58 -1.21
CA HIS A 474 13.02 42.50 -0.79
C HIS A 474 12.39 42.10 0.56
N CYS A 475 12.34 40.81 0.89
CA CYS A 475 11.85 40.31 2.18
C CYS A 475 12.72 40.80 3.34
N LEU A 476 14.04 40.78 3.17
CA LEU A 476 14.98 41.30 4.17
C LEU A 476 14.77 42.81 4.41
N LYS A 477 14.59 43.59 3.32
CA LYS A 477 14.32 45.00 3.39
C LYS A 477 12.95 45.32 4.00
N ALA A 478 11.98 44.43 3.89
CA ALA A 478 10.62 44.59 4.42
C ALA A 478 10.46 44.19 5.88
N CYS A 479 11.41 43.45 6.44
CA CYS A 479 11.35 43.00 7.83
C CYS A 479 11.57 44.19 8.79
N LYS A 480 10.53 44.55 9.54
CA LYS A 480 10.57 45.65 10.52
C LYS A 480 11.17 45.26 11.87
N HIS A 481 11.47 43.96 12.03
CA HIS A 481 11.90 43.38 13.32
C HIS A 481 13.31 42.80 13.24
N ASP A 482 14.03 43.00 12.13
CA ASP A 482 15.37 42.42 11.87
C ASP A 482 15.43 40.91 12.13
N ALA A 483 14.29 40.21 11.92
CA ALA A 483 14.16 38.78 12.14
C ALA A 483 14.63 37.94 10.95
N MET A 484 15.15 38.55 9.90
CA MET A 484 15.60 37.84 8.70
C MET A 484 17.08 38.17 8.44
N GLU A 485 17.85 37.15 8.14
CA GLU A 485 19.25 37.26 7.78
C GLU A 485 19.57 36.45 6.52
N VAL A 486 20.68 36.73 5.88
CA VAL A 486 21.19 35.99 4.74
C VAL A 486 22.15 34.91 5.25
N ASN A 487 21.84 33.63 5.02
CA ASN A 487 22.74 32.57 5.40
C ASN A 487 23.97 32.46 4.46
N GLU A 488 24.91 31.60 4.78
CA GLU A 488 26.14 31.35 4.01
C GLU A 488 25.91 30.89 2.55
N HIS A 489 24.68 30.43 2.23
CA HIS A 489 24.26 29.99 0.88
C HIS A 489 23.49 31.05 0.11
N GLY A 490 23.41 32.27 0.63
CA GLY A 490 22.74 33.41 -0.01
C GLY A 490 21.20 33.34 0.09
N ALA A 491 20.63 32.48 0.90
CA ALA A 491 19.19 32.40 1.14
C ALA A 491 18.80 33.26 2.36
N VAL A 492 17.60 33.86 2.29
CA VAL A 492 17.04 34.60 3.44
C VAL A 492 16.46 33.56 4.43
N ALA A 493 16.93 33.61 5.66
CA ALA A 493 16.45 32.82 6.79
C ALA A 493 15.72 33.71 7.81
N VAL A 494 14.82 33.13 8.60
CA VAL A 494 14.06 33.78 9.66
C VAL A 494 14.51 33.22 11.01
#